data_8677f2b120978f1a2937b02b8e0da96b
#
_entry.id   8677f2b120978f1a2937b02b8e0da96b
#
_cell.length_a   1.000
_cell.length_b   1.000
_cell.length_c   1.000
_cell.angle_alpha   90.00
_cell.angle_beta   90.00
_cell.angle_gamma   90.00
#
_symmetry.space_group_name_H-M   'P 1'
#
loop_
_entity.id
_entity.type
_entity.pdbx_description
1 polymer ?
#
loop_
_entity_poly.entity_id
_entity_poly.type
_entity_poly.pdbx_seq_one_letter_code
_entity_poly.pdbx_strand_id
1 'polypeptide(L)'
;MLTLAQANQIVAKALEKARAMKIKPVTVVVLDDAGHLKAMQREDGASMFRFDVATGKAWAAVGMGASSRALAGRAKDNPNFFITLAATAGGKFLPQIGGVLIRDASGAILGAAGASGGTGEEDEAVCAFGIEQAGLVADAKP
;
A
#
# COMPACT_ATOMS: atom_id res chain seq x y z
N MET A 1 -3.55 11.66 13.22
CA MET A 1 -4.36 10.42 13.08
C MET A 1 -4.99 10.37 11.70
N LEU A 2 -4.92 9.24 11.04
CA LEU A 2 -5.65 9.02 9.78
C LEU A 2 -7.13 8.80 10.09
N THR A 3 -8.00 9.62 9.52
CA THR A 3 -9.44 9.48 9.74
C THR A 3 -10.06 8.47 8.78
N LEU A 4 -11.20 7.92 9.15
CA LEU A 4 -11.97 7.04 8.26
C LEU A 4 -12.38 7.77 6.97
N ALA A 5 -12.75 9.03 7.07
CA ALA A 5 -13.10 9.84 5.91
C ALA A 5 -11.93 9.96 4.92
N GLN A 6 -10.72 10.22 5.43
CA GLN A 6 -9.51 10.26 4.60
C GLN A 6 -9.22 8.90 3.98
N ALA A 7 -9.30 7.83 4.76
CA ALA A 7 -9.06 6.48 4.26
C ALA A 7 -10.03 6.09 3.14
N ASN A 8 -11.33 6.40 3.31
CA ASN A 8 -12.34 6.15 2.30
C ASN A 8 -12.08 6.97 1.02
N GLN A 9 -11.64 8.22 1.17
CA GLN A 9 -11.31 9.06 0.02
C GLN A 9 -10.10 8.51 -0.75
N ILE A 10 -9.07 8.05 -0.03
CA ILE A 10 -7.90 7.42 -0.64
C ILE A 10 -8.33 6.23 -1.50
N VAL A 11 -9.15 5.33 -0.94
CA VAL A 11 -9.62 4.14 -1.65
C VAL A 11 -10.43 4.53 -2.88
N ALA A 12 -11.39 5.43 -2.73
CA ALA A 12 -12.24 5.87 -3.84
C ALA A 12 -11.43 6.49 -4.98
N LYS A 13 -10.49 7.36 -4.66
CA LYS A 13 -9.64 8.04 -5.67
C LYS A 13 -8.63 7.10 -6.30
N ALA A 14 -8.08 6.15 -5.55
CA ALA A 14 -7.21 5.12 -6.09
C ALA A 14 -7.96 4.26 -7.13
N LEU A 15 -9.18 3.85 -6.83
CA LEU A 15 -10.00 3.08 -7.78
C LEU A 15 -10.39 3.89 -9.03
N GLU A 16 -10.70 5.17 -8.85
CA GLU A 16 -10.94 6.08 -9.97
C GLU A 16 -9.73 6.15 -10.89
N LYS A 17 -8.54 6.28 -10.31
CA LYS A 17 -7.28 6.29 -11.06
C LYS A 17 -7.04 4.96 -11.79
N ALA A 18 -7.29 3.85 -11.13
CA ALA A 18 -7.14 2.52 -11.73
C ALA A 18 -8.03 2.37 -12.96
N ARG A 19 -9.26 2.86 -12.91
CA ARG A 19 -10.18 2.78 -14.06
C ARG A 19 -9.76 3.75 -15.17
N ALA A 20 -9.25 4.94 -14.82
CA ALA A 20 -8.71 5.88 -15.80
C ALA A 20 -7.47 5.32 -16.53
N MET A 21 -6.62 4.60 -15.82
CA MET A 21 -5.43 3.94 -16.39
C MET A 21 -5.75 2.65 -17.16
N LYS A 22 -6.98 2.14 -17.03
CA LYS A 22 -7.44 0.89 -17.69
C LYS A 22 -6.58 -0.32 -17.33
N ILE A 23 -6.08 -0.36 -16.11
CA ILE A 23 -5.34 -1.51 -15.60
C ILE A 23 -6.29 -2.65 -15.20
N LYS A 24 -5.73 -3.82 -14.94
CA LYS A 24 -6.52 -4.96 -14.44
C LYS A 24 -7.23 -4.59 -13.14
N PRO A 25 -8.35 -5.26 -12.81
CA PRO A 25 -9.05 -5.01 -11.54
C PRO A 25 -8.12 -5.12 -10.35
N VAL A 26 -8.26 -4.18 -9.42
CA VAL A 26 -7.39 -4.07 -8.24
C VAL A 26 -8.19 -4.16 -6.94
N THR A 27 -7.50 -4.53 -5.87
CA THR A 27 -7.91 -4.28 -4.50
C THR A 27 -7.04 -3.17 -3.93
N VAL A 28 -7.66 -2.23 -3.23
CA VAL A 28 -6.96 -1.15 -2.54
C VAL A 28 -7.28 -1.25 -1.06
N VAL A 29 -6.25 -1.20 -0.21
CA VAL A 29 -6.38 -1.19 1.24
C VAL A 29 -5.71 0.03 1.82
N VAL A 30 -6.22 0.52 2.95
CA VAL A 30 -5.61 1.58 3.73
C VAL A 30 -5.51 1.10 5.18
N LEU A 31 -4.29 1.12 5.70
CA LEU A 31 -3.98 0.77 7.09
C LEU A 31 -3.63 2.03 7.87
N ASP A 32 -3.90 2.02 9.17
CA ASP A 32 -3.43 3.08 10.07
C ASP A 32 -1.94 2.87 10.44
N ASP A 33 -1.40 3.73 11.29
CA ASP A 33 0.02 3.70 11.69
C ASP A 33 0.40 2.52 12.59
N ALA A 34 -0.59 1.79 13.09
CA ALA A 34 -0.39 0.54 13.83
C ALA A 34 -0.56 -0.71 12.94
N GLY A 35 -0.82 -0.53 11.65
CA GLY A 35 -1.00 -1.62 10.70
C GLY A 35 -2.40 -2.22 10.69
N HIS A 36 -3.38 -1.55 11.30
CA HIS A 36 -4.75 -2.04 11.33
C HIS A 36 -5.54 -1.52 10.14
N LEU A 37 -6.39 -2.38 9.59
CA LEU A 37 -7.25 -2.05 8.46
C LEU A 37 -8.20 -0.90 8.80
N LYS A 38 -8.20 0.13 7.97
CA LYS A 38 -9.08 1.30 8.08
C LYS A 38 -10.17 1.29 7.01
N ALA A 39 -9.79 0.98 5.77
CA ALA A 39 -10.73 0.90 4.64
C ALA A 39 -10.15 0.01 3.55
N MET A 40 -11.02 -0.64 2.80
CA MET A 40 -10.61 -1.40 1.62
C MET A 40 -11.80 -1.56 0.66
N GLN A 41 -11.47 -1.72 -0.62
CA GLN A 41 -12.42 -2.19 -1.62
C GLN A 41 -11.72 -3.11 -2.60
N ARG A 42 -12.40 -4.21 -2.95
CA ARG A 42 -11.96 -5.13 -3.99
C ARG A 42 -12.86 -4.95 -5.19
N GLU A 43 -12.29 -4.55 -6.32
CA GLU A 43 -13.06 -4.42 -7.56
C GLU A 43 -13.57 -5.78 -8.04
N ASP A 44 -14.69 -5.74 -8.77
CA ASP A 44 -15.20 -6.92 -9.45
C ASP A 44 -14.14 -7.47 -10.39
N GLY A 45 -13.95 -8.77 -10.37
CA GLY A 45 -12.93 -9.44 -11.18
C GLY A 45 -11.53 -9.54 -10.54
N ALA A 46 -11.26 -8.82 -9.46
CA ALA A 46 -10.01 -9.00 -8.72
C ALA A 46 -10.05 -10.29 -7.90
N SER A 47 -8.98 -11.09 -7.97
CA SER A 47 -8.94 -12.37 -7.27
C SER A 47 -8.87 -12.20 -5.76
N MET A 48 -9.16 -13.27 -5.03
CA MET A 48 -9.10 -13.31 -3.56
C MET A 48 -7.71 -12.96 -3.01
N PHE A 49 -6.65 -13.25 -3.76
CA PHE A 49 -5.29 -12.94 -3.32
C PHE A 49 -4.98 -11.45 -3.32
N ARG A 50 -5.74 -10.67 -4.08
CA ARG A 50 -5.43 -9.23 -4.21
C ARG A 50 -5.53 -8.49 -2.89
N PHE A 51 -6.49 -8.87 -2.04
CA PHE A 51 -6.59 -8.29 -0.68
C PHE A 51 -5.35 -8.62 0.16
N ASP A 52 -4.92 -9.88 0.18
CA ASP A 52 -3.78 -10.31 0.99
C ASP A 52 -2.48 -9.65 0.52
N VAL A 53 -2.27 -9.59 -0.80
CA VAL A 53 -1.07 -8.96 -1.38
C VAL A 53 -1.06 -7.46 -1.13
N ALA A 54 -2.18 -6.77 -1.36
CA ALA A 54 -2.31 -5.33 -1.09
C ALA A 54 -2.04 -5.02 0.38
N THR A 55 -2.64 -5.81 1.27
CA THR A 55 -2.45 -5.68 2.72
C THR A 55 -1.00 -5.93 3.11
N GLY A 56 -0.38 -6.97 2.55
CA GLY A 56 1.03 -7.29 2.83
C GLY A 56 1.98 -6.17 2.46
N LYS A 57 1.76 -5.52 1.32
CA LYS A 57 2.55 -4.37 0.88
C LYS A 57 2.40 -3.17 1.83
N ALA A 58 1.17 -2.82 2.18
CA ALA A 58 0.90 -1.72 3.10
C ALA A 58 1.41 -2.02 4.51
N TRP A 59 1.21 -3.24 4.98
CA TRP A 59 1.64 -3.69 6.31
C TRP A 59 3.16 -3.64 6.44
N ALA A 60 3.87 -4.10 5.41
CA ALA A 60 5.32 -4.03 5.36
C ALA A 60 5.81 -2.58 5.44
N ALA A 61 5.17 -1.68 4.69
CA ALA A 61 5.54 -0.26 4.68
C ALA A 61 5.37 0.37 6.06
N VAL A 62 4.24 0.17 6.72
CA VAL A 62 3.99 0.70 8.07
C VAL A 62 5.01 0.11 9.06
N GLY A 63 5.20 -1.21 9.03
CA GLY A 63 6.05 -1.90 9.98
C GLY A 63 7.52 -1.47 9.91
N MET A 64 8.00 -1.17 8.71
CA MET A 64 9.39 -0.76 8.50
C MET A 64 9.58 0.76 8.41
N GLY A 65 8.50 1.53 8.34
CA GLY A 65 8.57 2.98 8.18
C GLY A 65 9.17 3.41 6.85
N ALA A 66 8.99 2.61 5.81
CA ALA A 66 9.53 2.84 4.48
C ALA A 66 8.54 2.34 3.42
N SER A 67 8.54 2.95 2.24
CA SER A 67 7.69 2.48 1.15
C SER A 67 8.02 1.03 0.78
N SER A 68 7.06 0.28 0.26
CA SER A 68 7.35 -1.09 -0.18
C SER A 68 8.28 -1.13 -1.39
N ARG A 69 8.42 -0.04 -2.15
CA ARG A 69 9.47 0.12 -3.16
C ARG A 69 10.86 0.08 -2.53
N ALA A 70 11.07 0.83 -1.46
CA ALA A 70 12.33 0.80 -0.70
C ALA A 70 12.62 -0.60 -0.16
N LEU A 71 11.58 -1.26 0.36
CA LEU A 71 11.72 -2.60 0.92
C LEU A 71 12.02 -3.65 -0.16
N ALA A 72 11.45 -3.51 -1.35
CA ALA A 72 11.77 -4.39 -2.49
C ALA A 72 13.25 -4.31 -2.84
N GLY A 73 13.82 -3.10 -2.84
CA GLY A 73 15.25 -2.89 -3.08
C GLY A 73 16.11 -3.53 -1.99
N ARG A 74 15.75 -3.32 -0.72
CA ARG A 74 16.47 -3.92 0.42
C ARG A 74 16.40 -5.44 0.40
N ALA A 75 15.24 -6.01 0.07
CA ALA A 75 15.05 -7.45 -0.01
C ALA A 75 15.90 -8.08 -1.10
N LYS A 76 16.14 -7.36 -2.20
CA LYS A 76 17.00 -7.80 -3.28
C LYS A 76 18.46 -7.93 -2.82
N ASP A 77 18.90 -7.00 -1.96
CA ASP A 77 20.28 -6.97 -1.45
C ASP A 77 20.48 -7.90 -0.26
N ASN A 78 19.42 -8.20 0.49
CA ASN A 78 19.49 -9.03 1.70
C ASN A 78 18.31 -10.00 1.78
N PRO A 79 18.21 -10.95 0.84
CA PRO A 79 17.03 -11.82 0.74
C PRO A 79 16.81 -12.70 1.96
N ASN A 80 17.87 -13.20 2.59
CA ASN A 80 17.73 -14.10 3.74
C ASN A 80 17.06 -13.41 4.92
N PHE A 81 17.45 -12.17 5.22
CA PHE A 81 16.81 -11.41 6.29
C PHE A 81 15.32 -11.21 6.03
N PHE A 82 14.97 -10.80 4.82
CA PHE A 82 13.57 -10.48 4.48
C PHE A 82 12.68 -11.71 4.38
N ILE A 83 13.22 -12.86 3.95
CA ILE A 83 12.49 -14.13 4.01
C ILE A 83 12.22 -14.53 5.46
N THR A 84 13.21 -14.40 6.32
CA THR A 84 13.07 -14.72 7.75
C THR A 84 12.11 -13.75 8.43
N LEU A 85 12.19 -12.47 8.10
CA LEU A 85 11.27 -11.46 8.62
C LEU A 85 9.82 -11.76 8.22
N ALA A 86 9.59 -12.14 6.97
CA ALA A 86 8.26 -12.52 6.49
C ALA A 86 7.71 -13.71 7.28
N ALA A 87 8.53 -14.71 7.56
CA ALA A 87 8.14 -15.85 8.39
C ALA A 87 7.84 -15.44 9.83
N THR A 88 8.68 -14.59 10.44
CA THR A 88 8.47 -14.05 11.79
C THR A 88 7.17 -13.25 11.88
N ALA A 89 6.83 -12.53 10.81
CA ALA A 89 5.61 -11.73 10.72
C ALA A 89 4.35 -12.57 10.37
N GLY A 90 4.43 -13.88 10.40
CA GLY A 90 3.29 -14.75 10.11
C GLY A 90 2.87 -14.71 8.63
N GLY A 91 3.81 -14.44 7.74
CA GLY A 91 3.54 -14.37 6.30
C GLY A 91 2.91 -13.06 5.83
N LYS A 92 2.70 -12.09 6.71
CA LYS A 92 2.02 -10.84 6.36
C LYS A 92 2.92 -9.82 5.66
N PHE A 93 4.23 -9.96 5.79
CA PHE A 93 5.20 -9.01 5.26
C PHE A 93 5.47 -9.29 3.79
N LEU A 94 5.19 -8.32 2.92
CA LEU A 94 5.34 -8.50 1.48
C LEU A 94 6.10 -7.30 0.88
N PRO A 95 7.45 -7.41 0.74
CA PRO A 95 8.29 -6.29 0.30
C PRO A 95 8.32 -6.17 -1.23
N GLN A 96 7.18 -5.83 -1.82
CA GLN A 96 7.01 -5.63 -3.26
C GLN A 96 6.39 -4.27 -3.53
N ILE A 97 6.71 -3.66 -4.66
CA ILE A 97 6.22 -2.33 -5.05
C ILE A 97 4.68 -2.30 -5.06
N GLY A 98 4.10 -1.26 -4.51
CA GLY A 98 2.66 -1.06 -4.48
C GLY A 98 2.10 -0.69 -3.10
N GLY A 99 2.97 -0.59 -2.09
CA GLY A 99 2.63 -0.05 -0.77
C GLY A 99 3.27 1.32 -0.59
N VAL A 100 2.46 2.33 -0.30
CA VAL A 100 2.86 3.74 -0.24
C VAL A 100 2.56 4.27 1.15
N LEU A 101 3.56 4.87 1.81
CA LEU A 101 3.33 5.51 3.10
C LEU A 101 2.44 6.74 2.95
N ILE A 102 1.58 6.92 3.90
CA ILE A 102 0.72 8.11 4.03
C ILE A 102 1.35 8.99 5.10
N ARG A 103 1.74 10.21 4.72
CA ARG A 103 2.30 11.18 5.66
C ARG A 103 1.44 12.44 5.72
N ASP A 104 1.49 13.14 6.85
CA ASP A 104 0.92 14.47 6.96
C ASP A 104 1.94 15.52 6.48
N ALA A 105 1.56 16.80 6.53
CA ALA A 105 2.41 17.91 6.10
C ALA A 105 3.69 18.04 6.94
N SER A 106 3.69 17.55 8.16
CA SER A 106 4.88 17.55 9.03
C SER A 106 5.84 16.39 8.74
N GLY A 107 5.44 15.43 7.90
CA GLY A 107 6.20 14.24 7.59
C GLY A 107 5.92 13.06 8.51
N ALA A 108 4.98 13.18 9.46
CA ALA A 108 4.61 12.08 10.32
C ALA A 108 3.88 10.99 9.52
N ILE A 109 4.19 9.73 9.82
CA ILE A 109 3.53 8.59 9.19
C ILE A 109 2.14 8.41 9.82
N LEU A 110 1.10 8.46 9.00
CA LEU A 110 -0.28 8.24 9.41
C LEU A 110 -0.75 6.81 9.12
N GLY A 111 -0.08 6.12 8.23
CA GLY A 111 -0.44 4.78 7.79
C GLY A 111 0.18 4.45 6.44
N ALA A 112 -0.44 3.54 5.72
CA ALA A 112 -0.05 3.19 4.35
C ALA A 112 -1.25 2.75 3.52
N ALA A 113 -1.17 3.00 2.22
CA ALA A 113 -2.08 2.42 1.24
C ALA A 113 -1.34 1.34 0.45
N GLY A 114 -2.04 0.27 0.13
CA GLY A 114 -1.52 -0.80 -0.71
C GLY A 114 -2.53 -1.18 -1.77
N ALA A 115 -2.02 -1.58 -2.93
CA ALA A 115 -2.85 -2.07 -4.02
C ALA A 115 -2.25 -3.32 -4.63
N SER A 116 -3.11 -4.13 -5.23
CA SER A 116 -2.71 -5.32 -5.96
C SER A 116 -3.70 -5.62 -7.07
N GLY A 117 -3.20 -5.95 -8.24
CA GLY A 117 -3.97 -6.32 -9.43
C GLY A 117 -3.28 -5.93 -10.72
N GLY A 118 -2.62 -4.80 -10.77
CA GLY A 118 -1.77 -4.37 -11.88
C GLY A 118 -0.31 -4.80 -11.69
N THR A 119 0.59 -4.11 -12.40
CA THR A 119 2.03 -4.20 -12.10
C THR A 119 2.31 -3.48 -10.79
N GLY A 120 3.48 -3.72 -10.19
CA GLY A 120 3.87 -3.00 -8.96
C GLY A 120 3.83 -1.48 -9.14
N GLU A 121 4.33 -0.99 -10.26
CA GLU A 121 4.35 0.43 -10.60
C GLU A 121 2.93 0.99 -10.77
N GLU A 122 2.03 0.25 -11.40
CA GLU A 122 0.62 0.63 -11.55
C GLU A 122 -0.07 0.68 -10.19
N ASP A 123 0.13 -0.35 -9.37
CA ASP A 123 -0.42 -0.43 -8.02
C ASP A 123 0.06 0.75 -7.16
N GLU A 124 1.34 1.08 -7.24
CA GLU A 124 1.92 2.23 -6.53
C GLU A 124 1.32 3.56 -7.00
N ALA A 125 1.16 3.71 -8.31
CA ALA A 125 0.62 4.95 -8.89
C ALA A 125 -0.81 5.23 -8.42
N VAL A 126 -1.66 4.22 -8.35
CA VAL A 126 -3.04 4.41 -7.90
C VAL A 126 -3.10 4.77 -6.42
N CYS A 127 -2.25 4.17 -5.60
CA CYS A 127 -2.16 4.50 -4.18
C CYS A 127 -1.66 5.93 -3.96
N ALA A 128 -0.59 6.32 -4.64
CA ALA A 128 -0.02 7.68 -4.54
C ALA A 128 -1.06 8.73 -4.95
N PHE A 129 -1.76 8.49 -6.05
CA PHE A 129 -2.83 9.39 -6.50
C PHE A 129 -3.92 9.53 -5.43
N GLY A 130 -4.40 8.41 -4.89
CA GLY A 130 -5.46 8.44 -3.87
C GLY A 130 -5.05 9.23 -2.63
N ILE A 131 -3.82 9.04 -2.17
CA ILE A 131 -3.28 9.75 -1.00
C ILE A 131 -3.22 11.26 -1.26
N GLU A 132 -2.70 11.66 -2.42
CA GLU A 132 -2.59 13.08 -2.79
C GLU A 132 -3.95 13.74 -2.95
N GLN A 133 -4.91 13.04 -3.52
CA GLN A 133 -6.28 13.55 -3.66
C GLN A 133 -7.01 13.69 -2.32
N ALA A 134 -6.57 13.00 -1.28
CA ALA A 134 -7.07 13.17 0.08
C ALA A 134 -6.37 14.32 0.83
N GLY A 135 -5.50 15.07 0.17
CA GLY A 135 -4.76 16.19 0.76
C GLY A 135 -3.58 15.76 1.63
N LEU A 136 -3.11 14.53 1.48
CA LEU A 136 -2.01 13.97 2.24
C LEU A 136 -0.78 13.78 1.36
N VAL A 137 0.34 13.41 1.97
CA VAL A 137 1.61 13.24 1.26
C VAL A 137 1.87 11.75 1.02
N ALA A 138 2.02 11.38 -0.24
CA ALA A 138 2.38 10.02 -0.63
C ALA A 138 3.91 9.87 -0.60
N ASP A 139 4.39 8.82 0.08
CA ASP A 139 5.80 8.50 0.12
C ASP A 139 6.05 7.11 -0.47
N ALA A 140 6.55 7.10 -1.69
CA ALA A 140 6.96 5.91 -2.43
C ALA A 140 8.47 5.94 -2.75
N LYS A 141 9.26 6.65 -1.94
CA LYS A 141 10.70 6.81 -2.18
C LYS A 141 11.42 5.47 -2.11
N PRO A 142 12.43 5.27 -3.01
CA PRO A 142 13.26 4.08 -2.98
C PRO A 142 14.18 4.00 -1.77
#